data_d441823929144c7e268f034996218adc
#
_entry.id   d441823929144c7e268f034996218adc
#
_cell.length_a   1.000
_cell.length_b   1.000
_cell.length_c   1.000
_cell.angle_alpha   90.00
_cell.angle_beta   90.00
_cell.angle_gamma   90.00
#
_symmetry.space_group_name_H-M   'P 1'
#
loop_
_entity.id
_entity.type
_entity.pdbx_description
1 polymer ?
#
loop_
_entity_poly.entity_id
_entity_poly.type
_entity_poly.pdbx_seq_one_letter_code
_entity_poly.pdbx_strand_id
1 'polypeptide(L)'
;MEFDILIIGTDANAYYMARCYYEKYGKKAVLLGHSPLPYTTYTDILTVKYDKSIWAEEGFLKALTEFKKTSPDKKIILISSNETYAEFISKNKEKLNSLGYVFNYPDIGLLHSFMYKESFYKSYENSILNLPKTEYFDCSKDDKLSGGFTYPVILKPSNVIEYNHLSFAGKNKIYKINSKEELESTVSLIKNSGYSDRLIIQDFIPGDDSCLFDAVAYCSSDKKLRLLSFAQIGLQEHTKNMVGNAAVLINGYNQFGNTVQICGELKSFLEDVGYTGFAEFDLKYDKRDGKFKVLEINARQGRSSYYIDALGYNPIEILKED
;
A
#
# COMPACT_ATOMS: atom_id res chain seq x y z
N MET A 1 -17.85 -19.75 -16.03
CA MET A 1 -18.82 -19.37 -14.96
C MET A 1 -18.96 -17.86 -15.00
N GLU A 2 -20.18 -17.33 -14.97
CA GLU A 2 -20.40 -15.88 -14.98
C GLU A 2 -20.09 -15.32 -13.59
N PHE A 3 -19.35 -14.21 -13.53
CA PHE A 3 -19.00 -13.53 -12.30
C PHE A 3 -19.16 -12.01 -12.46
N ASP A 4 -19.42 -11.34 -11.36
CA ASP A 4 -19.43 -9.89 -11.28
C ASP A 4 -18.31 -9.43 -10.32
N ILE A 5 -17.94 -8.16 -10.39
CA ILE A 5 -17.00 -7.58 -9.43
C ILE A 5 -17.67 -6.47 -8.63
N LEU A 6 -17.33 -6.44 -7.35
CA LEU A 6 -17.65 -5.34 -6.43
C LEU A 6 -16.35 -4.74 -5.92
N ILE A 7 -16.14 -3.47 -6.19
CA ILE A 7 -14.96 -2.75 -5.75
C ILE A 7 -15.37 -1.79 -4.63
N ILE A 8 -14.67 -1.84 -3.51
CA ILE A 8 -14.91 -0.96 -2.37
C ILE A 8 -13.95 0.21 -2.44
N GLY A 9 -14.51 1.40 -2.69
CA GLY A 9 -13.81 2.66 -2.88
C GLY A 9 -14.17 3.35 -4.18
N THR A 10 -13.71 4.60 -4.33
CA THR A 10 -13.99 5.48 -5.47
C THR A 10 -12.76 6.24 -5.95
N ASP A 11 -11.59 5.90 -5.45
CA ASP A 11 -10.31 6.51 -5.81
C ASP A 11 -9.76 5.99 -7.16
N ALA A 12 -8.55 6.40 -7.49
CA ALA A 12 -7.90 6.00 -8.74
C ALA A 12 -7.67 4.50 -8.83
N ASN A 13 -7.43 3.80 -7.69
CA ASN A 13 -7.26 2.35 -7.66
C ASN A 13 -8.56 1.64 -8.03
N ALA A 14 -9.69 2.12 -7.48
CA ALA A 14 -11.01 1.59 -7.81
C ALA A 14 -11.34 1.78 -9.29
N TYR A 15 -11.06 2.97 -9.84
CA TYR A 15 -11.26 3.26 -11.27
C TYR A 15 -10.44 2.32 -12.15
N TYR A 16 -9.17 2.16 -11.85
CA TYR A 16 -8.28 1.32 -12.63
C TYR A 16 -8.73 -0.16 -12.66
N MET A 17 -9.12 -0.73 -11.52
CA MET A 17 -9.62 -2.11 -11.46
C MET A 17 -10.95 -2.26 -12.24
N ALA A 18 -11.83 -1.27 -12.14
CA ALA A 18 -13.07 -1.25 -12.93
C ALA A 18 -12.79 -1.16 -14.44
N ARG A 19 -11.78 -0.39 -14.82
CA ARG A 19 -11.35 -0.25 -16.21
C ARG A 19 -10.79 -1.57 -16.75
N CYS A 20 -9.92 -2.27 -16.03
CA CYS A 20 -9.43 -3.60 -16.40
C CYS A 20 -10.57 -4.60 -16.62
N TYR A 21 -11.59 -4.55 -15.76
CA TYR A 21 -12.77 -5.40 -15.91
C TYR A 21 -13.58 -5.07 -17.17
N TYR A 22 -13.81 -3.77 -17.41
CA TYR A 22 -14.55 -3.30 -18.58
C TYR A 22 -13.83 -3.62 -19.89
N GLU A 23 -12.54 -3.33 -19.98
CA GLU A 23 -11.73 -3.57 -21.18
C GLU A 23 -11.65 -5.07 -21.52
N LYS A 24 -11.54 -5.93 -20.51
CA LYS A 24 -11.44 -7.38 -20.73
C LYS A 24 -12.78 -8.06 -21.02
N TYR A 25 -13.87 -7.67 -20.32
CA TYR A 25 -15.14 -8.40 -20.32
C TYR A 25 -16.31 -7.61 -20.93
N GLY A 26 -16.16 -6.35 -21.27
CA GLY A 26 -17.24 -5.48 -21.77
C GLY A 26 -18.33 -5.21 -20.72
N LYS A 27 -18.09 -5.51 -19.44
CA LYS A 27 -19.06 -5.39 -18.33
C LYS A 27 -18.70 -4.24 -17.41
N LYS A 28 -19.73 -3.57 -16.90
CA LYS A 28 -19.55 -2.51 -15.89
C LYS A 28 -19.31 -3.10 -14.51
N ALA A 29 -18.27 -2.64 -13.83
CA ALA A 29 -18.06 -2.92 -12.41
C ALA A 29 -19.06 -2.18 -11.54
N VAL A 30 -19.43 -2.74 -10.40
CA VAL A 30 -20.13 -2.00 -9.35
C VAL A 30 -19.12 -1.56 -8.30
N LEU A 31 -19.16 -0.26 -7.98
CA LEU A 31 -18.37 0.34 -6.92
C LEU A 31 -19.27 0.70 -5.74
N LEU A 32 -18.78 0.45 -4.53
CA LEU A 32 -19.38 0.94 -3.30
C LEU A 32 -18.41 1.89 -2.63
N GLY A 33 -18.77 3.16 -2.55
CA GLY A 33 -17.93 4.24 -2.08
C GLY A 33 -18.50 5.00 -0.89
N HIS A 34 -17.62 5.50 -0.04
CA HIS A 34 -18.00 6.40 1.06
C HIS A 34 -18.47 7.77 0.55
N SER A 35 -17.79 8.29 -0.48
CA SER A 35 -18.05 9.62 -1.05
C SER A 35 -17.63 9.67 -2.52
N PRO A 36 -18.21 10.60 -3.31
CA PRO A 36 -17.81 10.78 -4.70
C PRO A 36 -16.39 11.33 -4.80
N LEU A 37 -15.61 10.76 -5.71
CA LEU A 37 -14.30 11.25 -6.11
C LEU A 37 -14.25 11.43 -7.63
N PRO A 38 -13.47 12.40 -8.15
CA PRO A 38 -13.44 12.72 -9.59
C PRO A 38 -13.13 11.51 -10.49
N TYR A 39 -12.32 10.57 -10.03
CA TYR A 39 -11.91 9.39 -10.78
C TYR A 39 -13.06 8.48 -11.23
N THR A 40 -14.14 8.42 -10.45
CA THR A 40 -15.25 7.48 -10.67
C THR A 40 -16.59 8.16 -10.90
N THR A 41 -16.65 9.51 -10.80
CA THR A 41 -17.90 10.26 -10.92
C THR A 41 -18.32 10.48 -12.38
N TYR A 42 -17.35 10.69 -13.28
CA TYR A 42 -17.60 11.08 -14.67
C TYR A 42 -17.14 10.00 -15.64
N THR A 43 -17.73 8.80 -15.54
CA THR A 43 -17.35 7.67 -16.38
C THR A 43 -18.53 6.73 -16.61
N ASP A 44 -18.60 6.12 -17.80
CA ASP A 44 -19.64 5.18 -18.19
C ASP A 44 -19.25 3.70 -18.06
N ILE A 45 -18.00 3.41 -17.67
CA ILE A 45 -17.52 2.02 -17.59
C ILE A 45 -17.82 1.31 -16.28
N LEU A 46 -18.44 2.01 -15.32
CA LEU A 46 -18.74 1.49 -13.98
C LEU A 46 -20.04 2.08 -13.43
N THR A 47 -20.55 1.52 -12.36
CA THR A 47 -21.70 2.04 -11.60
C THR A 47 -21.27 2.26 -10.16
N VAL A 48 -21.56 3.43 -9.59
CA VAL A 48 -21.21 3.74 -8.19
C VAL A 48 -22.46 3.82 -7.33
N LYS A 49 -22.38 3.19 -6.15
CA LYS A 49 -23.30 3.40 -5.02
C LYS A 49 -22.54 4.06 -3.89
N TYR A 50 -23.16 5.06 -3.25
CA TYR A 50 -22.53 5.77 -2.12
C TYR A 50 -23.21 5.44 -0.82
N ASP A 51 -22.42 5.04 0.17
CA ASP A 51 -22.85 4.81 1.54
C ASP A 51 -21.77 5.27 2.51
N LYS A 52 -22.04 6.37 3.23
CA LYS A 52 -21.08 6.93 4.20
C LYS A 52 -20.75 6.00 5.35
N SER A 53 -21.62 5.03 5.66
CA SER A 53 -21.41 4.11 6.77
C SER A 53 -20.28 3.10 6.53
N ILE A 54 -19.89 2.85 5.27
CA ILE A 54 -18.85 1.86 4.93
C ILE A 54 -17.44 2.24 5.43
N TRP A 55 -17.26 3.47 5.90
CA TRP A 55 -16.00 3.89 6.55
C TRP A 55 -15.80 3.26 7.93
N ALA A 56 -16.86 2.70 8.50
CA ALA A 56 -16.81 1.89 9.72
C ALA A 56 -17.08 0.42 9.38
N GLU A 57 -16.42 -0.50 10.07
CA GLU A 57 -16.48 -1.95 9.82
C GLU A 57 -17.93 -2.50 9.85
N GLU A 58 -18.74 -2.06 10.83
CA GLU A 58 -20.14 -2.47 10.92
C GLU A 58 -20.96 -2.04 9.70
N GLY A 59 -20.82 -0.79 9.28
CA GLY A 59 -21.48 -0.25 8.09
C GLY A 59 -21.02 -0.95 6.81
N PHE A 60 -19.73 -1.23 6.69
CA PHE A 60 -19.15 -2.00 5.60
C PHE A 60 -19.79 -3.40 5.49
N LEU A 61 -19.85 -4.15 6.59
CA LEU A 61 -20.45 -5.49 6.59
C LEU A 61 -21.94 -5.48 6.30
N LYS A 62 -22.67 -4.48 6.81
CA LYS A 62 -24.10 -4.29 6.52
C LYS A 62 -24.31 -4.02 5.03
N ALA A 63 -23.56 -3.09 4.45
CA ALA A 63 -23.67 -2.75 3.05
C ALA A 63 -23.36 -3.94 2.12
N LEU A 64 -22.34 -4.74 2.43
CA LEU A 64 -22.03 -5.97 1.67
C LEU A 64 -23.13 -7.02 1.81
N THR A 65 -23.70 -7.19 2.99
CA THR A 65 -24.81 -8.12 3.23
C THR A 65 -26.04 -7.72 2.39
N GLU A 66 -26.40 -6.43 2.38
CA GLU A 66 -27.51 -5.93 1.57
C GLU A 66 -27.23 -6.00 0.07
N PHE A 67 -25.99 -5.71 -0.33
CA PHE A 67 -25.60 -5.84 -1.74
C PHE A 67 -25.76 -7.28 -2.24
N LYS A 68 -25.30 -8.25 -1.46
CA LYS A 68 -25.41 -9.67 -1.83
C LYS A 68 -26.85 -10.16 -2.02
N LYS A 69 -27.81 -9.63 -1.25
CA LYS A 69 -29.24 -9.94 -1.43
C LYS A 69 -29.77 -9.54 -2.82
N THR A 70 -29.16 -8.56 -3.48
CA THR A 70 -29.56 -8.15 -4.84
C THR A 70 -29.05 -9.10 -5.93
N SER A 71 -28.12 -10.00 -5.59
CA SER A 71 -27.51 -10.97 -6.53
C SER A 71 -27.12 -12.26 -5.80
N PRO A 72 -28.09 -13.01 -5.22
CA PRO A 72 -27.81 -14.11 -4.29
C PRO A 72 -27.01 -15.25 -4.94
N ASP A 73 -27.31 -15.57 -6.19
CA ASP A 73 -26.73 -16.73 -6.89
C ASP A 73 -25.42 -16.40 -7.66
N LYS A 74 -25.02 -15.13 -7.70
CA LYS A 74 -23.82 -14.73 -8.45
C LYS A 74 -22.54 -14.90 -7.63
N LYS A 75 -21.46 -15.39 -8.25
CA LYS A 75 -20.11 -15.20 -7.73
C LYS A 75 -19.71 -13.75 -7.88
N ILE A 76 -19.27 -13.14 -6.79
CA ILE A 76 -18.83 -11.73 -6.77
C ILE A 76 -17.40 -11.69 -6.26
N ILE A 77 -16.49 -11.22 -7.11
CA ILE A 77 -15.12 -10.95 -6.69
C ILE A 77 -15.13 -9.60 -5.96
N LEU A 78 -14.67 -9.61 -4.71
CA LEU A 78 -14.60 -8.44 -3.85
C LEU A 78 -13.18 -7.86 -3.87
N ILE A 79 -13.07 -6.58 -4.19
CA ILE A 79 -11.80 -5.87 -4.33
C ILE A 79 -11.82 -4.61 -3.46
N SER A 80 -10.77 -4.38 -2.67
CA SER A 80 -10.57 -3.11 -1.95
C SER A 80 -9.71 -2.15 -2.76
N SER A 81 -9.99 -0.86 -2.68
CA SER A 81 -9.13 0.16 -3.30
C SER A 81 -8.07 0.73 -2.35
N ASN A 82 -8.18 0.48 -1.05
CA ASN A 82 -7.28 1.02 -0.04
C ASN A 82 -7.10 0.06 1.15
N GLU A 83 -6.18 0.40 2.04
CA GLU A 83 -5.77 -0.43 3.17
C GLU A 83 -6.90 -0.65 4.18
N THR A 84 -7.74 0.36 4.44
CA THR A 84 -8.85 0.26 5.41
C THR A 84 -9.85 -0.83 4.99
N TYR A 85 -10.23 -0.86 3.72
CA TYR A 85 -11.15 -1.90 3.24
C TYR A 85 -10.48 -3.26 3.09
N ALA A 86 -9.17 -3.31 2.77
CA ALA A 86 -8.40 -4.54 2.81
C ALA A 86 -8.36 -5.13 4.23
N GLU A 87 -8.19 -4.28 5.24
CA GLU A 87 -8.25 -4.67 6.64
C GLU A 87 -9.62 -5.24 7.02
N PHE A 88 -10.72 -4.56 6.67
CA PHE A 88 -12.07 -5.06 6.94
C PHE A 88 -12.34 -6.41 6.26
N ILE A 89 -11.87 -6.60 5.03
CA ILE A 89 -11.99 -7.89 4.32
C ILE A 89 -11.20 -8.96 5.07
N SER A 90 -9.93 -8.71 5.36
CA SER A 90 -9.05 -9.68 6.04
C SER A 90 -9.54 -10.07 7.42
N LYS A 91 -10.14 -9.14 8.16
CA LYS A 91 -10.68 -9.35 9.49
C LYS A 91 -11.99 -10.16 9.47
N ASN A 92 -12.76 -10.07 8.40
CA ASN A 92 -14.09 -10.67 8.29
C ASN A 92 -14.18 -11.76 7.23
N LYS A 93 -13.09 -12.45 6.93
CA LYS A 93 -13.00 -13.47 5.86
C LYS A 93 -14.11 -14.53 5.94
N GLU A 94 -14.30 -15.13 7.13
CA GLU A 94 -15.29 -16.20 7.32
C GLU A 94 -16.72 -15.72 6.98
N LYS A 95 -17.09 -14.55 7.48
CA LYS A 95 -18.41 -13.95 7.24
C LYS A 95 -18.60 -13.61 5.75
N LEU A 96 -17.61 -13.02 5.10
CA LEU A 96 -17.68 -12.65 3.70
C LEU A 96 -17.72 -13.88 2.79
N ASN A 97 -16.94 -14.92 3.10
CA ASN A 97 -17.00 -16.21 2.40
C ASN A 97 -18.39 -16.86 2.55
N SER A 98 -18.98 -16.83 3.76
CA SER A 98 -20.33 -17.38 4.00
C SER A 98 -21.42 -16.63 3.22
N LEU A 99 -21.19 -15.34 2.91
CA LEU A 99 -22.06 -14.56 2.03
C LEU A 99 -21.83 -14.88 0.54
N GLY A 100 -20.79 -15.66 0.18
CA GLY A 100 -20.47 -16.03 -1.20
C GLY A 100 -19.66 -14.98 -1.97
N TYR A 101 -18.91 -14.11 -1.27
CA TYR A 101 -17.86 -13.31 -1.88
C TYR A 101 -16.60 -14.13 -2.12
N VAL A 102 -15.89 -13.82 -3.19
CA VAL A 102 -14.57 -14.39 -3.51
C VAL A 102 -13.54 -13.26 -3.44
N PHE A 103 -12.46 -13.49 -2.76
CA PHE A 103 -11.39 -12.49 -2.59
C PHE A 103 -10.10 -13.20 -2.18
N ASN A 104 -8.97 -12.54 -2.43
CA ASN A 104 -7.66 -13.03 -1.99
C ASN A 104 -6.91 -11.89 -1.28
N TYR A 105 -6.85 -11.98 0.04
CA TYR A 105 -6.12 -11.07 0.95
C TYR A 105 -5.39 -11.88 2.02
N PRO A 106 -4.26 -11.41 2.55
CA PRO A 106 -3.54 -12.10 3.62
C PRO A 106 -4.35 -12.13 4.91
N ASP A 107 -3.97 -12.97 5.85
CA ASP A 107 -4.55 -12.96 7.18
C ASP A 107 -4.27 -11.67 7.91
N ILE A 108 -5.18 -11.28 8.82
CA ILE A 108 -5.15 -9.95 9.45
C ILE A 108 -3.82 -9.67 10.17
N GLY A 109 -3.20 -10.67 10.80
CA GLY A 109 -1.90 -10.51 11.47
C GLY A 109 -0.79 -10.18 10.47
N LEU A 110 -0.76 -10.85 9.32
CA LEU A 110 0.20 -10.58 8.27
C LEU A 110 -0.05 -9.23 7.59
N LEU A 111 -1.32 -8.90 7.34
CA LEU A 111 -1.70 -7.61 6.78
C LEU A 111 -1.25 -6.46 7.70
N HIS A 112 -1.49 -6.55 9.00
CA HIS A 112 -1.05 -5.55 9.98
C HIS A 112 0.47 -5.42 10.06
N SER A 113 1.22 -6.53 9.89
CA SER A 113 2.68 -6.46 9.87
C SER A 113 3.23 -5.65 8.69
N PHE A 114 2.48 -5.49 7.62
CA PHE A 114 2.84 -4.63 6.48
C PHE A 114 2.30 -3.21 6.60
N MET A 115 1.04 -3.06 7.04
CA MET A 115 0.37 -1.75 7.11
C MET A 115 0.99 -0.80 8.14
N TYR A 116 1.40 -1.33 9.29
CA TYR A 116 1.96 -0.50 10.36
C TYR A 116 3.47 -0.40 10.22
N LYS A 117 3.97 0.78 9.89
CA LYS A 117 5.40 1.03 9.59
C LYS A 117 6.36 0.48 10.64
N GLU A 118 6.06 0.68 11.91
CA GLU A 118 6.88 0.14 13.01
C GLU A 118 6.86 -1.39 13.01
N SER A 119 5.68 -1.98 12.88
CA SER A 119 5.53 -3.43 12.81
C SER A 119 6.32 -4.00 11.64
N PHE A 120 6.21 -3.37 10.46
CA PHE A 120 6.94 -3.76 9.26
C PHE A 120 8.45 -3.79 9.48
N TYR A 121 9.03 -2.69 9.90
CA TYR A 121 10.49 -2.63 10.08
C TYR A 121 10.99 -3.56 11.18
N LYS A 122 10.24 -3.73 12.28
CA LYS A 122 10.62 -4.64 13.38
C LYS A 122 10.50 -6.11 12.99
N SER A 123 9.39 -6.48 12.35
CA SER A 123 9.12 -7.89 11.98
C SER A 123 10.09 -8.41 10.92
N TYR A 124 10.57 -7.54 10.05
CA TYR A 124 11.35 -7.93 8.87
C TYR A 124 12.79 -7.42 8.84
N GLU A 125 13.29 -6.88 9.94
CA GLU A 125 14.68 -6.37 10.01
C GLU A 125 15.74 -7.44 9.71
N ASN A 126 15.46 -8.71 10.02
CA ASN A 126 16.33 -9.86 9.77
C ASN A 126 15.85 -10.74 8.59
N SER A 127 14.94 -10.24 7.76
CA SER A 127 14.48 -10.95 6.56
C SER A 127 15.48 -10.82 5.41
N ILE A 128 15.16 -11.47 4.28
CA ILE A 128 15.94 -11.33 3.03
C ILE A 128 15.87 -9.92 2.44
N LEU A 129 14.86 -9.12 2.83
CA LEU A 129 14.68 -7.75 2.34
C LEU A 129 15.76 -6.84 2.92
N ASN A 130 16.33 -6.01 2.05
CA ASN A 130 17.20 -4.93 2.51
C ASN A 130 16.33 -3.74 2.97
N LEU A 131 16.21 -3.56 4.28
CA LEU A 131 15.51 -2.41 4.86
C LEU A 131 16.48 -1.29 5.19
N PRO A 132 16.06 0.00 5.15
CA PRO A 132 16.88 1.08 5.69
C PRO A 132 17.04 0.92 7.21
N LYS A 133 18.23 1.22 7.75
CA LYS A 133 18.47 1.22 9.20
C LYS A 133 17.42 2.11 9.87
N THR A 134 16.72 1.56 10.86
CA THR A 134 15.57 2.21 11.49
C THR A 134 15.71 2.15 13.00
N GLU A 135 15.44 3.28 13.67
CA GLU A 135 15.35 3.39 15.12
C GLU A 135 14.04 4.08 15.49
N TYR A 136 13.67 3.96 16.77
CA TYR A 136 12.36 4.44 17.25
C TYR A 136 12.57 5.34 18.45
N PHE A 137 11.80 6.43 18.52
CA PHE A 137 11.73 7.32 19.67
C PHE A 137 10.28 7.33 20.20
N ASP A 138 10.08 6.97 21.46
CA ASP A 138 8.77 6.95 22.10
C ASP A 138 8.48 8.31 22.74
N CYS A 139 7.54 9.06 22.16
CA CYS A 139 7.18 10.39 22.66
C CYS A 139 6.47 10.40 24.00
N SER A 140 5.85 9.25 24.39
CA SER A 140 5.17 9.10 25.69
C SER A 140 6.15 8.92 26.84
N LYS A 141 7.39 8.55 26.55
CA LYS A 141 8.47 8.33 27.53
C LYS A 141 9.52 9.43 27.43
N ASP A 142 10.34 9.56 28.47
CA ASP A 142 11.51 10.41 28.42
C ASP A 142 12.70 9.67 27.79
N ASP A 143 12.48 9.14 26.59
CA ASP A 143 13.51 8.45 25.84
C ASP A 143 14.64 9.41 25.45
N LYS A 144 15.86 8.90 25.44
CA LYS A 144 17.00 9.59 24.88
C LYS A 144 17.17 9.15 23.43
N LEU A 145 17.41 10.12 22.55
CA LEU A 145 17.81 9.82 21.18
C LEU A 145 19.13 9.04 21.21
N SER A 146 19.17 7.91 20.51
CA SER A 146 20.42 7.18 20.33
C SER A 146 21.39 8.04 19.52
N GLY A 147 22.67 8.02 19.89
CA GLY A 147 23.69 8.86 19.24
C GLY A 147 24.30 8.27 17.96
N GLY A 148 23.75 7.17 17.43
CA GLY A 148 24.37 6.34 16.39
C GLY A 148 23.97 6.63 14.94
N PHE A 149 23.41 7.80 14.65
CA PHE A 149 22.97 8.15 13.29
C PHE A 149 24.07 8.77 12.45
N THR A 150 24.09 8.39 11.17
CA THR A 150 24.82 9.14 10.12
C THR A 150 23.83 10.04 9.41
N TYR A 151 24.04 11.36 9.52
CA TYR A 151 23.15 12.33 8.89
C TYR A 151 23.42 12.48 7.38
N PRO A 152 22.40 12.82 6.58
CA PRO A 152 21.03 13.10 7.00
C PRO A 152 20.23 11.85 7.35
N VAL A 153 19.17 12.00 8.17
CA VAL A 153 18.18 10.97 8.45
C VAL A 153 16.77 11.42 8.05
N ILE A 154 15.85 10.45 7.94
CA ILE A 154 14.41 10.70 7.80
C ILE A 154 13.75 10.53 9.16
N LEU A 155 12.94 11.51 9.56
CA LEU A 155 12.07 11.45 10.73
C LEU A 155 10.61 11.45 10.25
N LYS A 156 9.81 10.51 10.74
CA LYS A 156 8.39 10.39 10.39
C LYS A 156 7.58 9.82 11.57
N PRO A 157 6.28 10.18 11.72
CA PRO A 157 5.42 9.58 12.73
C PRO A 157 5.11 8.11 12.37
N SER A 158 5.06 7.25 13.40
CA SER A 158 4.57 5.87 13.27
C SER A 158 3.05 5.85 13.12
N ASN A 159 2.35 6.59 13.96
CA ASN A 159 0.90 6.74 13.93
C ASN A 159 0.49 7.99 13.14
N VAL A 160 0.22 7.78 11.84
CA VAL A 160 -0.17 8.87 10.94
C VAL A 160 -1.56 9.42 11.28
N ILE A 161 -2.46 8.61 11.86
CA ILE A 161 -3.83 9.04 12.21
C ILE A 161 -3.75 10.07 13.33
N GLU A 162 -3.12 9.75 14.44
CA GLU A 162 -2.90 10.69 15.55
C GLU A 162 -2.20 11.95 15.07
N TYR A 163 -1.11 11.77 14.31
CA TYR A 163 -0.32 12.88 13.80
C TYR A 163 -1.14 13.84 12.92
N ASN A 164 -2.05 13.32 12.10
CA ASN A 164 -2.88 14.15 11.21
C ASN A 164 -3.85 15.06 11.97
N HIS A 165 -4.30 14.66 13.16
CA HIS A 165 -5.16 15.49 14.01
C HIS A 165 -4.42 16.67 14.67
N LEU A 166 -3.10 16.66 14.70
CA LEU A 166 -2.31 17.74 15.29
C LEU A 166 -2.17 18.91 14.31
N SER A 167 -2.04 20.12 14.87
CA SER A 167 -1.79 21.35 14.11
C SER A 167 -0.69 22.15 14.79
N PHE A 168 0.45 22.33 14.11
CA PHE A 168 1.57 23.11 14.60
C PHE A 168 2.40 23.69 13.45
N ALA A 169 3.12 24.79 13.70
CA ALA A 169 4.00 25.39 12.71
C ALA A 169 5.15 24.44 12.34
N GLY A 170 5.46 24.34 11.05
CA GLY A 170 6.52 23.44 10.57
C GLY A 170 6.10 21.96 10.47
N LYS A 171 4.81 21.63 10.63
CA LYS A 171 4.32 20.25 10.45
C LYS A 171 4.55 19.74 9.04
N ASN A 172 5.25 18.62 8.94
CA ASN A 172 5.45 17.86 7.71
C ASN A 172 5.15 16.37 7.94
N LYS A 173 4.74 15.66 6.91
CA LYS A 173 4.56 14.21 6.94
C LYS A 173 5.91 13.46 7.12
N ILE A 174 6.96 14.02 6.54
CA ILE A 174 8.32 13.47 6.53
C ILE A 174 9.30 14.65 6.68
N TYR A 175 10.29 14.49 7.55
CA TYR A 175 11.35 15.46 7.75
C TYR A 175 12.68 14.85 7.31
N LYS A 176 13.43 15.58 6.49
CA LYS A 176 14.84 15.28 6.23
C LYS A 176 15.66 16.09 7.22
N ILE A 177 16.39 15.41 8.08
CA ILE A 177 17.13 15.99 9.21
C ILE A 177 18.62 15.88 8.93
N ASN A 178 19.35 16.98 9.00
CA ASN A 178 20.74 17.05 8.58
C ASN A 178 21.76 17.05 9.75
N SER A 179 21.29 17.24 11.00
CA SER A 179 22.15 17.22 12.17
C SER A 179 21.44 16.69 13.41
N LYS A 180 22.22 16.40 14.44
CA LYS A 180 21.71 15.97 15.74
C LYS A 180 20.83 17.05 16.38
N GLU A 181 21.26 18.29 16.34
CA GLU A 181 20.57 19.43 16.92
C GLU A 181 19.21 19.65 16.23
N GLU A 182 19.17 19.48 14.89
CA GLU A 182 17.92 19.52 14.12
C GLU A 182 16.99 18.37 14.50
N LEU A 183 17.53 17.16 14.74
CA LEU A 183 16.74 16.01 15.19
C LEU A 183 16.13 16.27 16.56
N GLU A 184 16.93 16.71 17.53
CA GLU A 184 16.48 17.00 18.90
C GLU A 184 15.41 18.09 18.92
N SER A 185 15.60 19.16 18.15
CA SER A 185 14.64 20.25 18.06
C SER A 185 13.33 19.84 17.39
N THR A 186 13.40 19.04 16.31
CA THR A 186 12.21 18.57 15.58
C THR A 186 11.43 17.54 16.42
N VAL A 187 12.10 16.62 17.09
CA VAL A 187 11.47 15.67 18.02
C VAL A 187 10.76 16.42 19.15
N SER A 188 11.43 17.42 19.76
CA SER A 188 10.83 18.26 20.80
C SER A 188 9.62 19.03 20.27
N LEU A 189 9.68 19.58 19.07
CA LEU A 189 8.55 20.26 18.43
C LEU A 189 7.33 19.34 18.26
N ILE A 190 7.55 18.12 17.77
CA ILE A 190 6.49 17.14 17.56
C ILE A 190 5.92 16.69 18.92
N LYS A 191 6.77 16.35 19.90
CA LYS A 191 6.33 15.96 21.25
C LYS A 191 5.51 17.06 21.91
N ASN A 192 5.97 18.31 21.86
CA ASN A 192 5.28 19.47 22.44
C ASN A 192 3.96 19.81 21.72
N SER A 193 3.73 19.33 20.49
CA SER A 193 2.46 19.49 19.80
C SER A 193 1.36 18.54 20.29
N GLY A 194 1.69 17.64 21.22
CA GLY A 194 0.78 16.65 21.79
C GLY A 194 0.86 15.26 21.14
N TYR A 195 1.82 15.01 20.24
CA TYR A 195 2.05 13.69 19.70
C TYR A 195 2.62 12.76 20.79
N SER A 196 1.91 11.66 21.07
CA SER A 196 2.24 10.76 22.18
C SER A 196 2.77 9.39 21.74
N ASP A 197 2.68 9.07 20.46
CA ASP A 197 3.13 7.79 19.92
C ASP A 197 4.60 7.85 19.46
N ARG A 198 5.07 6.85 18.77
CA ARG A 198 6.48 6.73 18.35
C ARG A 198 6.79 7.52 17.10
N LEU A 199 8.01 8.01 17.05
CA LEU A 199 8.66 8.54 15.86
C LEU A 199 9.62 7.48 15.31
N ILE A 200 9.65 7.35 13.98
CA ILE A 200 10.57 6.50 13.23
C ILE A 200 11.70 7.38 12.73
N ILE A 201 12.93 7.04 13.10
CA ILE A 201 14.15 7.67 12.63
C ILE A 201 14.84 6.69 11.71
N GLN A 202 15.06 7.07 10.47
CA GLN A 202 15.49 6.16 9.43
C GLN A 202 16.66 6.71 8.63
N ASP A 203 17.60 5.87 8.27
CA ASP A 203 18.72 6.24 7.41
C ASP A 203 18.21 6.86 6.10
N PHE A 204 18.75 8.01 5.72
CA PHE A 204 18.40 8.67 4.47
C PHE A 204 19.12 7.99 3.30
N ILE A 205 18.35 7.44 2.38
CA ILE A 205 18.89 6.89 1.14
C ILE A 205 19.01 8.01 0.12
N PRO A 206 20.24 8.39 -0.30
CA PRO A 206 20.45 9.47 -1.26
C PRO A 206 19.97 9.08 -2.66
N GLY A 207 19.78 10.07 -3.52
CA GLY A 207 19.34 9.93 -4.90
C GLY A 207 18.00 10.62 -5.17
N ASP A 208 17.81 10.97 -6.42
CA ASP A 208 16.60 11.57 -6.97
C ASP A 208 15.52 10.53 -7.31
N ASP A 209 14.48 10.92 -8.04
CA ASP A 209 13.36 10.06 -8.42
C ASP A 209 13.83 8.83 -9.21
N SER A 210 14.89 8.95 -10.01
CA SER A 210 15.44 7.83 -10.79
C SER A 210 15.99 6.69 -9.93
N CYS A 211 16.20 6.92 -8.64
CA CYS A 211 16.57 5.88 -7.67
C CYS A 211 15.36 5.19 -7.03
N LEU A 212 14.15 5.66 -7.30
CA LEU A 212 12.91 5.08 -6.80
C LEU A 212 12.40 4.00 -7.74
N PHE A 213 11.82 2.96 -7.17
CA PHE A 213 11.26 1.82 -7.88
C PHE A 213 9.93 1.41 -7.26
N ASP A 214 9.09 0.84 -8.09
CA ASP A 214 7.82 0.25 -7.74
C ASP A 214 7.81 -1.22 -8.18
N ALA A 215 7.29 -2.11 -7.35
CA ALA A 215 7.07 -3.49 -7.74
C ALA A 215 5.66 -3.91 -7.36
N VAL A 216 4.95 -4.51 -8.31
CA VAL A 216 3.62 -5.07 -8.09
C VAL A 216 3.70 -6.57 -8.16
N ALA A 217 3.25 -7.25 -7.11
CA ALA A 217 3.23 -8.69 -7.00
C ALA A 217 1.80 -9.20 -6.78
N TYR A 218 1.55 -10.44 -7.20
CA TYR A 218 0.37 -11.20 -6.85
C TYR A 218 0.77 -12.62 -6.44
N CYS A 219 0.37 -13.00 -5.23
CA CYS A 219 0.46 -14.38 -4.74
C CYS A 219 -0.91 -15.00 -4.73
N SER A 220 -1.06 -16.17 -5.35
CA SER A 220 -2.29 -16.93 -5.35
C SER A 220 -2.63 -17.51 -3.98
N SER A 221 -3.82 -18.08 -3.84
CA SER A 221 -4.33 -18.69 -2.61
C SER A 221 -3.45 -19.84 -2.09
N ASP A 222 -2.65 -20.47 -2.95
CA ASP A 222 -1.63 -21.46 -2.58
C ASP A 222 -0.30 -20.83 -2.11
N LYS A 223 -0.27 -19.50 -1.90
CA LYS A 223 0.89 -18.73 -1.42
C LYS A 223 2.08 -18.73 -2.36
N LYS A 224 1.84 -18.90 -3.65
CA LYS A 224 2.87 -18.87 -4.68
C LYS A 224 2.77 -17.59 -5.51
N LEU A 225 3.92 -17.00 -5.79
CA LEU A 225 4.00 -15.82 -6.65
C LEU A 225 3.61 -16.17 -8.08
N ARG A 226 2.59 -15.49 -8.63
CA ARG A 226 2.10 -15.67 -10.00
C ARG A 226 2.43 -14.48 -10.90
N LEU A 227 2.56 -13.30 -10.32
CA LEU A 227 2.91 -12.08 -11.02
C LEU A 227 3.92 -11.30 -10.19
N LEU A 228 4.95 -10.80 -10.86
CA LEU A 228 5.84 -9.77 -10.33
C LEU A 228 6.25 -8.85 -11.45
N SER A 229 5.93 -7.59 -11.31
CA SER A 229 6.40 -6.53 -12.18
C SER A 229 7.31 -5.59 -11.39
N PHE A 230 8.37 -5.10 -12.03
CA PHE A 230 9.35 -4.22 -11.42
C PHE A 230 9.64 -3.05 -12.36
N ALA A 231 9.38 -1.84 -11.90
CA ALA A 231 9.50 -0.64 -12.71
C ALA A 231 10.33 0.45 -12.01
N GLN A 232 11.11 1.18 -12.77
CA GLN A 232 11.81 2.38 -12.30
C GLN A 232 10.83 3.57 -12.32
N ILE A 233 10.86 4.40 -11.30
CA ILE A 233 10.10 5.65 -11.28
C ILE A 233 10.88 6.68 -12.10
N GLY A 234 10.26 7.16 -13.17
CA GLY A 234 10.81 8.24 -14.01
C GLY A 234 10.46 9.62 -13.45
N LEU A 235 9.32 9.73 -12.79
CA LEU A 235 8.84 10.94 -12.14
C LEU A 235 7.86 10.59 -11.04
N GLN A 236 8.00 11.20 -9.86
CA GLN A 236 6.98 11.15 -8.81
C GLN A 236 6.17 12.45 -8.75
N GLU A 237 5.02 12.40 -8.09
CA GLU A 237 4.23 13.60 -7.83
C GLU A 237 4.87 14.42 -6.71
N HIS A 238 5.05 15.73 -6.95
CA HIS A 238 5.70 16.65 -6.02
C HIS A 238 4.72 17.56 -5.27
N THR A 239 3.42 17.37 -5.41
CA THR A 239 2.44 18.12 -4.63
C THR A 239 2.43 17.66 -3.16
N LYS A 240 2.18 18.58 -2.23
CA LYS A 240 2.30 18.35 -0.77
C LYS A 240 1.61 17.07 -0.27
N ASN A 241 0.47 16.70 -0.87
CA ASN A 241 -0.32 15.54 -0.44
C ASN A 241 -0.06 14.28 -1.27
N MET A 242 0.68 14.38 -2.36
CA MET A 242 0.88 13.30 -3.33
C MET A 242 2.34 12.84 -3.44
N VAL A 243 3.25 13.46 -2.69
CA VAL A 243 4.65 13.04 -2.62
C VAL A 243 4.75 11.57 -2.27
N GLY A 244 5.54 10.83 -3.05
CA GLY A 244 5.71 9.38 -2.94
C GLY A 244 4.89 8.59 -3.96
N ASN A 245 3.92 9.20 -4.65
CA ASN A 245 3.20 8.51 -5.73
C ASN A 245 3.95 8.61 -7.05
N ALA A 246 4.05 7.51 -7.77
CA ALA A 246 4.61 7.51 -9.12
C ALA A 246 3.67 8.21 -10.11
N ALA A 247 4.20 9.17 -10.87
CA ALA A 247 3.53 9.81 -11.99
C ALA A 247 3.94 9.19 -13.32
N VAL A 248 5.20 8.71 -13.43
CA VAL A 248 5.74 8.00 -14.59
C VAL A 248 6.50 6.78 -14.11
N LEU A 249 6.17 5.63 -14.68
CA LEU A 249 6.87 4.36 -14.47
C LEU A 249 7.49 3.90 -15.79
N ILE A 250 8.72 3.37 -15.72
CA ILE A 250 9.45 2.82 -16.84
C ILE A 250 9.67 1.33 -16.58
N ASN A 251 8.91 0.50 -17.26
CA ASN A 251 9.04 -0.96 -17.17
C ASN A 251 10.07 -1.47 -18.17
N GLY A 252 10.74 -2.57 -17.83
CA GLY A 252 11.73 -3.21 -18.71
C GLY A 252 13.06 -2.49 -18.80
N TYR A 253 13.23 -1.37 -18.09
CA TYR A 253 14.48 -0.64 -18.02
C TYR A 253 14.89 -0.42 -16.56
N ASN A 254 16.15 -0.64 -16.28
CA ASN A 254 16.74 -0.38 -14.98
C ASN A 254 18.22 0.00 -15.16
N GLN A 255 18.54 1.25 -14.89
CA GLN A 255 19.92 1.77 -15.03
C GLN A 255 20.91 1.21 -13.98
N PHE A 256 20.42 0.56 -12.92
CA PHE A 256 21.25 0.06 -11.80
C PHE A 256 21.54 -1.45 -11.88
N GLY A 257 20.94 -2.17 -12.84
CA GLY A 257 21.09 -3.63 -12.93
C GLY A 257 20.42 -4.40 -11.78
N ASN A 258 20.79 -5.67 -11.63
CA ASN A 258 20.32 -6.55 -10.54
C ASN A 258 18.79 -6.75 -10.43
N THR A 259 18.03 -6.51 -11.49
CA THR A 259 16.57 -6.73 -11.50
C THR A 259 16.22 -8.17 -11.14
N VAL A 260 16.95 -9.15 -11.67
CA VAL A 260 16.71 -10.57 -11.40
C VAL A 260 16.90 -10.88 -9.93
N GLN A 261 17.95 -10.34 -9.30
CA GLN A 261 18.22 -10.55 -7.89
C GLN A 261 17.10 -9.98 -7.02
N ILE A 262 16.76 -8.70 -7.18
CA ILE A 262 15.70 -8.07 -6.36
C ILE A 262 14.34 -8.75 -6.56
N CYS A 263 13.97 -9.11 -7.78
CA CYS A 263 12.74 -9.86 -8.03
C CYS A 263 12.76 -11.23 -7.34
N GLY A 264 13.91 -11.91 -7.29
CA GLY A 264 14.10 -13.15 -6.56
C GLY A 264 13.96 -12.96 -5.04
N GLU A 265 14.51 -11.88 -4.48
CA GLU A 265 14.38 -11.54 -3.06
C GLU A 265 12.91 -11.22 -2.68
N LEU A 266 12.20 -10.42 -3.49
CA LEU A 266 10.79 -10.10 -3.27
C LEU A 266 9.91 -11.35 -3.34
N LYS A 267 10.16 -12.23 -4.32
CA LYS A 267 9.47 -13.51 -4.45
C LYS A 267 9.68 -14.37 -3.21
N SER A 268 10.93 -14.62 -2.85
CA SER A 268 11.27 -15.46 -1.69
C SER A 268 10.62 -14.91 -0.43
N PHE A 269 10.69 -13.59 -0.21
CA PHE A 269 10.07 -12.95 0.94
C PHE A 269 8.56 -13.22 1.01
N LEU A 270 7.82 -12.95 -0.07
CA LEU A 270 6.37 -13.13 -0.09
C LEU A 270 5.96 -14.60 0.12
N GLU A 271 6.68 -15.54 -0.50
CA GLU A 271 6.41 -16.98 -0.33
C GLU A 271 6.77 -17.47 1.08
N ASP A 272 7.86 -16.99 1.66
CA ASP A 272 8.31 -17.37 3.02
C ASP A 272 7.36 -16.90 4.10
N VAL A 273 6.81 -15.67 3.98
CA VAL A 273 5.78 -15.17 4.92
C VAL A 273 4.39 -15.73 4.64
N GLY A 274 4.22 -16.50 3.56
CA GLY A 274 2.95 -17.10 3.17
C GLY A 274 1.91 -16.09 2.72
N TYR A 275 2.36 -15.04 1.99
CA TYR A 275 1.50 -13.97 1.50
C TYR A 275 0.49 -14.46 0.47
N THR A 276 -0.70 -13.82 0.44
CA THR A 276 -1.73 -14.04 -0.57
C THR A 276 -2.33 -12.72 -1.02
N GLY A 277 -2.72 -12.62 -2.30
CA GLY A 277 -3.27 -11.41 -2.89
C GLY A 277 -2.23 -10.48 -3.51
N PHE A 278 -2.64 -9.25 -3.81
CA PHE A 278 -1.75 -8.23 -4.35
C PHE A 278 -0.88 -7.58 -3.27
N ALA A 279 0.37 -7.33 -3.60
CA ALA A 279 1.31 -6.50 -2.83
C ALA A 279 1.98 -5.49 -3.76
N GLU A 280 2.14 -4.25 -3.29
CA GLU A 280 2.89 -3.20 -3.97
C GLU A 280 4.05 -2.76 -3.08
N PHE A 281 5.25 -2.77 -3.63
CA PHE A 281 6.48 -2.42 -2.95
C PHE A 281 6.98 -1.07 -3.40
N ASP A 282 7.23 -0.18 -2.46
CA ASP A 282 7.99 1.04 -2.68
C ASP A 282 9.46 0.78 -2.35
N LEU A 283 10.35 0.96 -3.34
CA LEU A 283 11.77 0.70 -3.17
C LEU A 283 12.63 1.91 -3.55
N LYS A 284 13.81 1.98 -2.96
CA LYS A 284 14.84 2.93 -3.36
C LYS A 284 16.19 2.25 -3.51
N TYR A 285 16.86 2.49 -4.63
CA TYR A 285 18.22 2.02 -4.86
C TYR A 285 19.22 2.87 -4.08
N ASP A 286 20.01 2.24 -3.23
CA ASP A 286 21.07 2.89 -2.48
C ASP A 286 22.41 2.73 -3.20
N LYS A 287 22.89 3.81 -3.80
CA LYS A 287 24.18 3.83 -4.55
C LYS A 287 25.39 3.59 -3.64
N ARG A 288 25.25 3.71 -2.31
CA ARG A 288 26.35 3.53 -1.35
C ARG A 288 26.74 2.06 -1.18
N ASP A 289 25.75 1.17 -1.24
CA ASP A 289 25.96 -0.27 -1.08
C ASP A 289 25.48 -1.12 -2.27
N GLY A 290 24.93 -0.47 -3.29
CA GLY A 290 24.45 -1.13 -4.50
C GLY A 290 23.20 -1.99 -4.31
N LYS A 291 22.36 -1.70 -3.31
CA LYS A 291 21.18 -2.50 -2.96
C LYS A 291 19.89 -1.72 -3.09
N PHE A 292 18.82 -2.43 -3.44
CA PHE A 292 17.47 -1.92 -3.33
C PHE A 292 16.99 -2.02 -1.88
N LYS A 293 16.55 -0.91 -1.31
CA LYS A 293 15.96 -0.85 0.03
C LYS A 293 14.44 -0.79 -0.09
N VAL A 294 13.75 -1.69 0.58
CA VAL A 294 12.29 -1.67 0.65
C VAL A 294 11.86 -0.65 1.70
N LEU A 295 11.07 0.34 1.25
CA LEU A 295 10.59 1.44 2.09
C LEU A 295 9.21 1.15 2.70
N GLU A 296 8.36 0.47 1.94
CA GLU A 296 6.97 0.17 2.31
C GLU A 296 6.43 -1.00 1.49
N ILE A 297 5.49 -1.74 2.04
CA ILE A 297 4.69 -2.73 1.33
C ILE A 297 3.22 -2.41 1.57
N ASN A 298 2.49 -2.17 0.49
CA ASN A 298 1.05 -1.96 0.51
C ASN A 298 0.35 -3.30 0.24
N ALA A 299 -0.44 -3.81 1.19
CA ALA A 299 -1.08 -5.13 1.11
C ALA A 299 -2.37 -5.11 0.26
N ARG A 300 -2.29 -4.54 -0.91
CA ARG A 300 -3.37 -4.40 -1.90
C ARG A 300 -2.77 -4.05 -3.26
N GLN A 301 -3.59 -4.05 -4.33
CA GLN A 301 -3.17 -3.46 -5.60
C GLN A 301 -2.97 -1.94 -5.47
N GLY A 302 -1.95 -1.44 -6.13
CA GLY A 302 -1.65 -0.02 -6.13
C GLY A 302 -2.15 0.72 -7.35
N ARG A 303 -2.10 2.04 -7.28
CA ARG A 303 -2.43 2.90 -8.42
C ARG A 303 -1.49 2.68 -9.61
N SER A 304 -0.26 2.37 -9.32
CA SER A 304 0.79 2.06 -10.30
C SER A 304 0.57 0.73 -11.04
N SER A 305 -0.36 -0.13 -10.58
CA SER A 305 -0.55 -1.46 -11.16
C SER A 305 -1.20 -1.46 -12.55
N TYR A 306 -1.78 -0.36 -13.03
CA TYR A 306 -2.51 -0.33 -14.31
C TYR A 306 -1.63 -0.70 -15.51
N TYR A 307 -0.35 -0.37 -15.50
CA TYR A 307 0.55 -0.72 -16.61
C TYR A 307 0.69 -2.23 -16.84
N ILE A 308 0.38 -3.05 -15.84
CA ILE A 308 0.40 -4.51 -15.96
C ILE A 308 -0.63 -4.99 -16.98
N ASP A 309 -1.82 -4.39 -16.98
CA ASP A 309 -2.87 -4.67 -17.96
C ASP A 309 -2.43 -4.29 -19.37
N ALA A 310 -1.76 -3.15 -19.53
CA ALA A 310 -1.18 -2.72 -20.81
C ALA A 310 -0.08 -3.68 -21.33
N LEU A 311 0.55 -4.46 -20.44
CA LEU A 311 1.51 -5.52 -20.81
C LEU A 311 0.83 -6.87 -21.10
N GLY A 312 -0.49 -6.95 -21.06
CA GLY A 312 -1.29 -8.15 -21.34
C GLY A 312 -1.61 -9.03 -20.11
N TYR A 313 -1.32 -8.57 -18.91
CA TYR A 313 -1.59 -9.27 -17.66
C TYR A 313 -2.75 -8.60 -16.91
N ASN A 314 -3.98 -8.95 -17.28
CA ASN A 314 -5.15 -8.33 -16.67
C ASN A 314 -5.33 -8.78 -15.19
N PRO A 315 -5.33 -7.87 -14.21
CA PRO A 315 -5.41 -8.23 -12.80
C PRO A 315 -6.73 -8.89 -12.40
N ILE A 316 -7.82 -8.59 -13.11
CA ILE A 316 -9.13 -9.26 -12.87
C ILE A 316 -9.10 -10.71 -13.35
N GLU A 317 -8.41 -10.99 -14.46
CA GLU A 317 -8.23 -12.36 -14.95
C GLU A 317 -7.41 -13.20 -13.97
N ILE A 318 -6.33 -12.62 -13.44
CA ILE A 318 -5.49 -13.26 -12.43
C ILE A 318 -6.30 -13.61 -11.17
N LEU A 319 -7.13 -12.68 -10.67
CA LEU A 319 -8.02 -12.92 -9.53
C LEU A 319 -9.10 -13.97 -9.80
N LYS A 320 -9.55 -14.09 -11.04
CA LYS A 320 -10.58 -15.06 -11.44
C LYS A 320 -10.02 -16.48 -11.56
N GLU A 321 -8.77 -16.60 -11.98
CA GLU A 321 -8.09 -17.88 -12.17
C GLU A 321 -7.63 -18.52 -10.86
N ASP A 322 -7.46 -17.73 -9.81
CA ASP A 322 -7.13 -18.17 -8.47
C ASP A 322 -8.37 -18.69 -7.72
#